data_3d9519511197fc147ca8fadf4f0d296b
#
_entry.id   3d9519511197fc147ca8fadf4f0d296b
#
_cell.length_a   1.000
_cell.length_b   1.000
_cell.length_c   1.000
_cell.angle_alpha   90.00
_cell.angle_beta   90.00
_cell.angle_gamma   90.00
#
_symmetry.space_group_name_H-M   'P 1'
#
loop_
_entity.id
_entity.type
_entity.pdbx_description
1 polymer ?
#
loop_
_entity_poly.entity_id
_entity_poly.type
_entity_poly.pdbx_seq_one_letter_code
_entity_poly.pdbx_strand_id
1 'polypeptide(L)'
;GVRIQRPDILVTTPGKPLDIDFYQSVKALIALTEVLDERTVVILYCGCPEGVNSPDMLNGFKSSENLEEAVAYTINHYEVQSDHVILLAKILRKKVKVIVCCPSISDEEIREMFMEPCPTLEAALKRAEELCKKERGQILFYPKPQTGLPVLR
;
A
#
# COMPACT_ATOMS: atom_id res chain seq x y z
N GLY A 1 -16.04 17.59 4.01
CA GLY A 1 -15.35 16.74 3.06
C GLY A 1 -16.27 16.15 1.99
N VAL A 2 -15.69 15.58 0.99
CA VAL A 2 -16.42 14.91 -0.08
C VAL A 2 -16.88 13.55 0.40
N ARG A 3 -18.15 13.20 0.18
CA ARG A 3 -18.67 11.87 0.50
C ARG A 3 -18.66 11.01 -0.76
N ILE A 4 -18.11 9.81 -0.64
CA ILE A 4 -18.07 8.84 -1.74
C ILE A 4 -18.64 7.50 -1.27
N GLN A 5 -19.13 6.73 -2.22
CA GLN A 5 -19.48 5.34 -1.97
C GLN A 5 -18.19 4.52 -1.80
N ARG A 6 -18.20 3.51 -0.91
CA ARG A 6 -17.05 2.62 -0.74
C ARG A 6 -16.78 1.86 -2.05
N PRO A 7 -15.59 2.02 -2.65
CA PRO A 7 -15.25 1.29 -3.87
C PRO A 7 -14.87 -0.17 -3.58
N ASP A 8 -14.98 -1.01 -4.58
CA ASP A 8 -14.46 -2.38 -4.53
C ASP A 8 -12.95 -2.39 -4.80
N ILE A 9 -12.52 -1.54 -5.73
CA ILE A 9 -11.13 -1.37 -6.12
C ILE A 9 -10.78 0.12 -6.01
N LEU A 10 -9.74 0.43 -5.26
CA LEU A 10 -9.26 1.80 -5.13
C LEU A 10 -7.86 1.89 -5.71
N VAL A 11 -7.68 2.73 -6.71
CA VAL A 11 -6.37 3.00 -7.31
C VAL A 11 -5.87 4.33 -6.78
N THR A 12 -4.68 4.33 -6.22
CA THR A 12 -4.08 5.53 -5.64
C THR A 12 -2.62 5.69 -6.05
N THR A 13 -2.19 6.92 -6.02
CA THR A 13 -0.80 7.32 -6.27
C THR A 13 -0.46 8.50 -5.36
N PRO A 14 0.78 8.56 -4.84
CA PRO A 14 1.17 9.70 -4.00
C PRO A 14 1.38 10.99 -4.81
N GLY A 15 1.74 10.88 -6.10
CA GLY A 15 2.15 12.02 -6.90
C GLY A 15 3.46 12.63 -6.42
N LYS A 16 3.91 13.68 -7.10
CA LYS A 16 5.13 14.40 -6.72
C LYS A 16 4.89 15.25 -5.48
N PRO A 17 5.89 15.41 -4.61
CA PRO A 17 7.25 14.85 -4.69
C PRO A 17 7.40 13.47 -4.03
N LEU A 18 6.34 12.90 -3.45
CA LEU A 18 6.42 11.66 -2.66
C LEU A 18 6.78 10.44 -3.50
N ASP A 19 6.51 10.46 -4.80
CA ASP A 19 6.80 9.36 -5.72
C ASP A 19 8.30 9.15 -6.01
N ILE A 20 9.18 9.87 -5.33
CA ILE A 20 10.63 9.73 -5.48
C ILE A 20 11.12 8.37 -4.99
N ASP A 21 10.56 7.84 -3.92
CA ASP A 21 10.90 6.55 -3.35
C ASP A 21 9.68 5.89 -2.71
N PHE A 22 9.83 4.60 -2.36
CA PHE A 22 8.72 3.84 -1.80
C PHE A 22 8.41 4.23 -0.37
N TYR A 23 9.43 4.58 0.42
CA TYR A 23 9.20 5.07 1.78
C TYR A 23 8.24 6.26 1.80
N GLN A 24 8.43 7.21 0.89
CA GLN A 24 7.53 8.35 0.77
C GLN A 24 6.19 7.95 0.13
N SER A 25 6.23 7.08 -0.88
CA SER A 25 5.02 6.69 -1.62
C SER A 25 3.99 5.96 -0.77
N VAL A 26 4.41 5.15 0.21
CA VAL A 26 3.47 4.44 1.08
C VAL A 26 2.65 5.36 1.97
N LYS A 27 3.01 6.64 2.07
CA LYS A 27 2.18 7.64 2.75
C LYS A 27 0.78 7.75 2.13
N ALA A 28 0.65 7.45 0.83
CA ALA A 28 -0.66 7.38 0.18
C ALA A 28 -1.51 6.25 0.75
N LEU A 29 -0.92 5.07 0.99
CA LEU A 29 -1.63 3.97 1.64
C LEU A 29 -1.97 4.30 3.09
N ILE A 30 -1.01 4.84 3.83
CA ILE A 30 -1.18 5.17 5.24
C ILE A 30 -2.32 6.18 5.42
N ALA A 31 -2.43 7.16 4.54
CA ALA A 31 -3.52 8.14 4.54
C ALA A 31 -4.90 7.50 4.37
N LEU A 32 -4.96 6.32 3.76
CA LEU A 32 -6.22 5.60 3.51
C LEU A 32 -6.58 4.60 4.62
N THR A 33 -5.80 4.53 5.70
CA THR A 33 -5.96 3.50 6.74
C THR A 33 -7.40 3.37 7.24
N GLU A 34 -8.06 4.50 7.51
CA GLU A 34 -9.42 4.50 8.08
C GLU A 34 -10.51 4.15 7.07
N VAL A 35 -10.21 4.24 5.77
CA VAL A 35 -11.21 3.96 4.73
C VAL A 35 -11.03 2.60 4.08
N LEU A 36 -9.91 1.92 4.33
CA LEU A 36 -9.64 0.59 3.78
C LEU A 36 -10.07 -0.49 4.76
N ASP A 37 -10.64 -1.56 4.24
CA ASP A 37 -10.92 -2.79 4.96
C ASP A 37 -10.82 -4.00 4.02
N GLU A 38 -11.19 -5.20 4.52
CA GLU A 38 -11.08 -6.46 3.77
C GLU A 38 -11.92 -6.52 2.50
N ARG A 39 -12.90 -5.61 2.33
CA ARG A 39 -13.79 -5.57 1.16
C ARG A 39 -13.19 -4.81 -0.01
N THR A 40 -12.13 -4.05 0.21
CA THR A 40 -11.50 -3.21 -0.80
C THR A 40 -10.15 -3.77 -1.19
N VAL A 41 -9.90 -3.87 -2.49
CA VAL A 41 -8.56 -4.10 -3.03
C VAL A 41 -7.96 -2.73 -3.38
N VAL A 42 -6.80 -2.41 -2.84
CA VAL A 42 -6.12 -1.16 -3.16
C VAL A 42 -4.93 -1.42 -4.08
N ILE A 43 -4.80 -0.58 -5.09
CA ILE A 43 -3.64 -0.58 -6.00
C ILE A 43 -2.86 0.70 -5.75
N LEU A 44 -1.61 0.55 -5.34
CA LEU A 44 -0.67 1.67 -5.25
C LEU A 44 0.17 1.71 -6.52
N TYR A 45 0.07 2.81 -7.22
CA TYR A 45 0.81 3.05 -8.45
C TYR A 45 1.82 4.17 -8.21
N CYS A 46 3.11 3.88 -8.40
CA CYS A 46 4.17 4.86 -8.14
C CYS A 46 5.45 4.54 -8.93
N GLY A 47 6.25 5.56 -9.18
CA GLY A 47 7.48 5.41 -9.98
C GLY A 47 8.70 5.01 -9.16
N CYS A 48 8.93 5.66 -8.05
CA CYS A 48 10.01 5.38 -7.09
C CYS A 48 11.39 5.22 -7.73
N PRO A 49 11.91 6.23 -8.47
CA PRO A 49 13.21 6.09 -9.13
C PRO A 49 14.38 5.82 -8.16
N GLU A 50 14.24 6.17 -6.89
CA GLU A 50 15.25 5.89 -5.86
C GLU A 50 14.99 4.57 -5.11
N GLY A 51 14.07 3.74 -5.59
CA GLY A 51 13.76 2.46 -4.96
C GLY A 51 13.03 2.61 -3.64
N VAL A 52 13.22 1.66 -2.71
CA VAL A 52 12.60 1.74 -1.39
C VAL A 52 13.17 2.89 -0.58
N ASN A 53 14.47 3.09 -0.64
CA ASN A 53 15.21 4.18 -0.01
C ASN A 53 14.97 4.31 1.51
N SER A 54 14.80 3.19 2.17
CA SER A 54 14.68 3.12 3.63
C SER A 54 15.14 1.77 4.14
N PRO A 55 16.43 1.66 4.54
CA PRO A 55 16.92 0.44 5.17
C PRO A 55 16.14 0.07 6.43
N ASP A 56 15.72 1.05 7.22
CA ASP A 56 14.96 0.80 8.45
C ASP A 56 13.63 0.09 8.17
N MET A 57 12.90 0.55 7.15
CA MET A 57 11.63 -0.07 6.75
C MET A 57 11.87 -1.47 6.20
N LEU A 58 12.83 -1.64 5.32
CA LEU A 58 13.15 -2.95 4.75
C LEU A 58 13.57 -3.94 5.83
N ASN A 59 14.43 -3.52 6.76
CA ASN A 59 14.90 -4.39 7.83
C ASN A 59 13.76 -4.85 8.75
N GLY A 60 12.77 -3.99 8.97
CA GLY A 60 11.60 -4.35 9.76
C GLY A 60 10.79 -5.49 9.16
N PHE A 61 10.73 -5.57 7.84
CA PHE A 61 9.99 -6.62 7.13
C PHE A 61 10.84 -7.86 6.80
N LYS A 62 12.09 -7.67 6.46
CA LYS A 62 12.95 -8.64 5.76
C LYS A 62 13.19 -9.96 6.49
N SER A 63 13.23 -9.93 7.81
CA SER A 63 13.58 -11.12 8.62
C SER A 63 12.37 -11.89 9.09
N SER A 64 11.19 -11.57 8.60
CA SER A 64 9.93 -12.04 9.18
C SER A 64 9.16 -12.93 8.23
N GLU A 65 8.63 -14.03 8.73
CA GLU A 65 7.78 -14.94 7.96
C GLU A 65 6.33 -14.47 7.92
N ASN A 66 5.92 -13.66 8.90
CA ASN A 66 4.58 -13.12 8.98
C ASN A 66 4.58 -11.69 9.52
N LEU A 67 3.44 -11.04 9.38
CA LEU A 67 3.28 -9.64 9.75
C LEU A 67 3.54 -9.38 11.25
N GLU A 68 3.09 -10.27 12.13
CA GLU A 68 3.24 -10.10 13.57
C GLU A 68 4.71 -10.20 14.01
N GLU A 69 5.50 -11.05 13.36
CA GLU A 69 6.94 -11.11 13.57
C GLU A 69 7.63 -9.83 13.13
N ALA A 70 7.22 -9.26 11.99
CA ALA A 70 7.75 -7.99 11.50
C ALA A 70 7.49 -6.85 12.48
N VAL A 71 6.28 -6.80 13.03
CA VAL A 71 5.92 -5.79 14.04
C VAL A 71 6.76 -5.96 15.31
N ALA A 72 6.87 -7.20 15.81
CA ALA A 72 7.64 -7.49 17.02
C ALA A 72 9.13 -7.13 16.83
N TYR A 73 9.71 -7.52 15.71
CA TYR A 73 11.09 -7.16 15.39
C TYR A 73 11.28 -5.64 15.36
N THR A 74 10.37 -4.94 14.69
CA THR A 74 10.44 -3.48 14.55
C THR A 74 10.35 -2.79 15.91
N ILE A 75 9.48 -3.23 16.80
CA ILE A 75 9.35 -2.66 18.15
C ILE A 75 10.66 -2.84 18.92
N ASN A 76 11.30 -4.01 18.80
CA ASN A 76 12.52 -4.32 19.53
C ASN A 76 13.80 -3.68 18.92
N HIS A 77 13.73 -3.24 17.66
CA HIS A 77 14.85 -2.67 16.92
C HIS A 77 14.47 -1.35 16.26
N TYR A 78 13.71 -0.53 16.98
CA TYR A 78 13.07 0.67 16.42
C TYR A 78 14.10 1.72 16.02
N GLU A 79 13.98 2.19 14.78
CA GLU A 79 14.77 3.27 14.20
C GLU A 79 13.85 4.36 13.67
N VAL A 80 14.42 5.48 13.21
CA VAL A 80 13.62 6.66 12.81
C VAL A 80 12.57 6.35 11.74
N GLN A 81 12.90 5.54 10.74
CA GLN A 81 11.99 5.22 9.64
C GLN A 81 11.23 3.90 9.83
N SER A 82 11.38 3.26 10.98
CA SER A 82 10.65 2.02 11.30
C SER A 82 9.14 2.26 11.49
N ASP A 83 8.73 3.49 11.71
CA ASP A 83 7.33 3.86 11.89
C ASP A 83 6.43 3.37 10.75
N HIS A 84 6.92 3.37 9.52
CA HIS A 84 6.15 2.91 8.37
C HIS A 84 5.83 1.41 8.41
N VAL A 85 6.65 0.59 9.04
CA VAL A 85 6.33 -0.82 9.26
C VAL A 85 5.07 -0.93 10.12
N ILE A 86 5.01 -0.19 11.22
CA ILE A 86 3.87 -0.19 12.14
C ILE A 86 2.62 0.37 11.47
N LEU A 87 2.76 1.48 10.73
CA LEU A 87 1.63 2.11 10.05
C LEU A 87 1.06 1.24 8.93
N LEU A 88 1.92 0.59 8.15
CA LEU A 88 1.48 -0.37 7.13
C LEU A 88 0.85 -1.60 7.76
N ALA A 89 1.37 -2.06 8.90
CA ALA A 89 0.79 -3.19 9.60
C ALA A 89 -0.66 -2.94 10.02
N LYS A 90 -1.03 -1.72 10.36
CA LYS A 90 -2.43 -1.37 10.67
C LYS A 90 -3.37 -1.66 9.51
N ILE A 91 -2.93 -1.39 8.29
CA ILE A 91 -3.70 -1.68 7.07
C ILE A 91 -3.75 -3.18 6.82
N LEU A 92 -2.58 -3.82 6.83
CA LEU A 92 -2.46 -5.24 6.49
C LEU A 92 -3.18 -6.16 7.48
N ARG A 93 -3.24 -5.79 8.75
CA ARG A 93 -4.00 -6.52 9.77
C ARG A 93 -5.51 -6.52 9.52
N LYS A 94 -6.02 -5.53 8.82
CA LYS A 94 -7.42 -5.47 8.40
C LYS A 94 -7.73 -6.44 7.26
N LYS A 95 -6.72 -7.19 6.79
CA LYS A 95 -6.81 -8.09 5.62
C LYS A 95 -7.12 -7.36 4.32
N VAL A 96 -6.73 -6.11 4.23
CA VAL A 96 -6.78 -5.35 2.99
C VAL A 96 -5.79 -5.98 2.00
N LYS A 97 -6.23 -6.20 0.79
CA LYS A 97 -5.37 -6.69 -0.28
C LYS A 97 -4.73 -5.50 -0.97
N VAL A 98 -3.40 -5.44 -0.89
CA VAL A 98 -2.61 -4.34 -1.45
C VAL A 98 -1.80 -4.86 -2.64
N ILE A 99 -2.06 -4.28 -3.80
CA ILE A 99 -1.29 -4.52 -5.02
C ILE A 99 -0.40 -3.30 -5.26
N VAL A 100 0.88 -3.55 -5.53
CA VAL A 100 1.85 -2.49 -5.81
C VAL A 100 2.29 -2.58 -7.27
N CYS A 101 2.03 -1.52 -8.01
CA CYS A 101 2.51 -1.34 -9.38
C CYS A 101 3.64 -0.32 -9.35
N CYS A 102 4.87 -0.82 -9.24
CA CYS A 102 6.08 0.00 -9.12
C CYS A 102 7.26 -0.71 -9.78
N PRO A 103 7.49 -0.46 -11.09
CA PRO A 103 8.53 -1.19 -11.83
C PRO A 103 9.96 -1.01 -11.31
N SER A 104 10.21 0.06 -10.55
CA SER A 104 11.55 0.34 -10.01
C SER A 104 11.90 -0.48 -8.76
N ILE A 105 10.94 -1.22 -8.21
CA ILE A 105 11.15 -2.05 -7.01
C ILE A 105 10.97 -3.50 -7.39
N SER A 106 11.84 -4.37 -6.87
CA SER A 106 11.77 -5.79 -7.17
C SER A 106 10.50 -6.43 -6.59
N ASP A 107 10.02 -7.46 -7.27
CA ASP A 107 8.88 -8.23 -6.78
C ASP A 107 9.18 -8.83 -5.41
N GLU A 108 10.42 -9.28 -5.19
CA GLU A 108 10.86 -9.84 -3.92
C GLU A 108 10.71 -8.84 -2.77
N GLU A 109 11.17 -7.60 -2.97
CA GLU A 109 11.04 -6.55 -1.94
C GLU A 109 9.58 -6.25 -1.63
N ILE A 110 8.72 -6.18 -2.65
CA ILE A 110 7.28 -5.95 -2.46
C ILE A 110 6.65 -7.09 -1.67
N ARG A 111 6.98 -8.35 -1.99
CA ARG A 111 6.45 -9.51 -1.28
C ARG A 111 6.96 -9.60 0.15
N GLU A 112 8.20 -9.19 0.41
CA GLU A 112 8.74 -9.12 1.77
C GLU A 112 7.94 -8.16 2.65
N MET A 113 7.33 -7.14 2.04
CA MET A 113 6.47 -6.19 2.74
C MET A 113 4.99 -6.63 2.79
N PHE A 114 4.71 -7.89 2.48
CA PHE A 114 3.38 -8.50 2.53
C PHE A 114 2.38 -7.86 1.56
N MET A 115 2.88 -7.35 0.43
CA MET A 115 2.08 -6.80 -0.65
C MET A 115 2.31 -7.58 -1.94
N GLU A 116 1.42 -7.43 -2.90
CA GLU A 116 1.49 -8.18 -4.15
C GLU A 116 1.98 -7.29 -5.29
N PRO A 117 3.09 -7.65 -5.96
CA PRO A 117 3.57 -6.88 -7.11
C PRO A 117 2.78 -7.19 -8.37
N CYS A 118 2.56 -6.16 -9.18
CA CYS A 118 2.08 -6.30 -10.54
C CYS A 118 2.90 -5.38 -11.46
N PRO A 119 3.24 -5.83 -12.69
CA PRO A 119 4.15 -5.07 -13.54
C PRO A 119 3.54 -3.83 -14.17
N THR A 120 2.22 -3.82 -14.38
CA THR A 120 1.51 -2.73 -15.03
C THR A 120 0.20 -2.43 -14.31
N LEU A 121 -0.33 -1.24 -14.53
CA LEU A 121 -1.64 -0.88 -13.98
C LEU A 121 -2.74 -1.77 -14.57
N GLU A 122 -2.66 -2.10 -15.84
CA GLU A 122 -3.61 -3.01 -16.50
C GLU A 122 -3.63 -4.39 -15.81
N ALA A 123 -2.45 -4.97 -15.59
CA ALA A 123 -2.34 -6.25 -14.89
C ALA A 123 -2.86 -6.14 -13.44
N ALA A 124 -2.57 -5.04 -12.76
CA ALA A 124 -3.03 -4.79 -11.40
C ALA A 124 -4.57 -4.71 -11.32
N LEU A 125 -5.20 -4.02 -12.26
CA LEU A 125 -6.67 -3.93 -12.33
C LEU A 125 -7.29 -5.30 -12.57
N LYS A 126 -6.74 -6.08 -13.47
CA LYS A 126 -7.22 -7.45 -13.74
C LYS A 126 -7.09 -8.32 -12.47
N ARG A 127 -5.95 -8.24 -11.81
CA ARG A 127 -5.73 -8.97 -10.57
C ARG A 127 -6.69 -8.54 -9.46
N ALA A 128 -6.93 -7.23 -9.36
CA ALA A 128 -7.88 -6.69 -8.37
C ALA A 128 -9.30 -7.21 -8.59
N GLU A 129 -9.73 -7.31 -9.84
CA GLU A 129 -11.03 -7.91 -10.18
C GLU A 129 -11.13 -9.36 -9.73
N GLU A 130 -10.08 -10.15 -9.93
CA GLU A 130 -10.02 -11.53 -9.45
C GLU A 130 -10.13 -11.60 -7.93
N LEU A 131 -9.45 -10.69 -7.21
CA LEU A 131 -9.43 -10.67 -5.75
C LEU A 131 -10.74 -10.18 -5.15
N CYS A 132 -11.41 -9.20 -5.75
CA CYS A 132 -12.68 -8.69 -5.23
C CYS A 132 -13.87 -9.60 -5.53
N LYS A 133 -13.69 -10.58 -6.39
CA LYS A 133 -14.72 -11.60 -6.76
C LYS A 133 -16.04 -11.02 -7.24
N LYS A 134 -16.00 -9.85 -7.87
CA LYS A 134 -17.16 -9.20 -8.46
C LYS A 134 -16.93 -9.00 -9.95
N GLU A 135 -17.93 -9.35 -10.76
CA GLU A 135 -17.85 -9.19 -12.22
C GLU A 135 -17.76 -7.73 -12.65
N ARG A 136 -18.36 -6.83 -11.87
CA ARG A 136 -18.35 -5.39 -12.13
C ARG A 136 -18.04 -4.63 -10.84
N GLY A 137 -16.81 -4.77 -10.37
CA GLY A 137 -16.36 -4.02 -9.23
C GLY A 137 -16.30 -2.52 -9.54
N GLN A 138 -16.76 -1.70 -8.59
CA GLN A 138 -16.63 -0.25 -8.69
C GLN A 138 -15.16 0.13 -8.48
N ILE A 139 -14.62 0.86 -9.44
CA ILE A 139 -13.23 1.33 -9.40
C ILE A 139 -13.24 2.83 -9.11
N LEU A 140 -12.50 3.23 -8.09
CA LEU A 140 -12.27 4.63 -7.79
C LEU A 140 -10.79 4.94 -7.95
N PHE A 141 -10.47 5.95 -8.75
CA PHE A 141 -9.12 6.52 -8.78
C PHE A 141 -9.10 7.72 -7.85
N TYR A 142 -8.28 7.63 -6.80
CA TYR A 142 -8.14 8.67 -5.80
C TYR A 142 -6.67 9.04 -5.61
N PRO A 143 -6.17 10.05 -6.36
CA PRO A 143 -4.78 10.46 -6.27
C PRO A 143 -4.50 11.30 -5.02
N LYS A 144 -3.27 11.24 -4.54
CA LYS A 144 -2.76 12.08 -3.46
C LYS A 144 -3.64 12.09 -2.20
N PRO A 145 -4.02 10.91 -1.67
CA PRO A 145 -4.91 10.85 -0.50
C PRO A 145 -4.30 11.50 0.73
N GLN A 146 -2.96 11.61 0.80
CA GLN A 146 -2.26 12.27 1.90
C GLN A 146 -2.55 13.77 1.98
N THR A 147 -3.14 14.38 0.96
CA THR A 147 -3.48 15.80 0.94
C THR A 147 -4.89 16.09 1.46
N GLY A 148 -5.72 15.08 1.59
CA GLY A 148 -7.06 15.18 2.13
C GLY A 148 -7.93 14.02 1.68
N LEU A 149 -8.77 13.51 2.58
CA LEU A 149 -9.61 12.34 2.34
C LEU A 149 -11.08 12.70 2.22
N PRO A 150 -11.83 11.97 1.34
CA PRO A 150 -13.28 12.05 1.34
C PRO A 150 -13.86 11.31 2.57
N VAL A 151 -15.10 11.62 2.89
CA VAL A 151 -15.87 10.87 3.89
C VAL A 151 -16.58 9.72 3.16
N LEU A 152 -16.34 8.47 3.61
CA LEU A 152 -17.01 7.30 3.07
C LEU A 152 -18.42 7.15 3.66
N ARG A 153 -19.32 6.72 2.81
CA ARG A 153 -20.66 6.32 3.21
C ARG A 153 -20.75 4.82 3.42
#